data_e67d7eaa026e5a4050ff8484123c485e
#
_entry.id   e67d7eaa026e5a4050ff8484123c485e
#
_cell.length_a   1.000
_cell.length_b   1.000
_cell.length_c   1.000
_cell.angle_alpha   90.00
_cell.angle_beta   90.00
_cell.angle_gamma   90.00
#
_symmetry.space_group_name_H-M   'P 1'
#
loop_
_entity.id
_entity.type
_entity.pdbx_description
1 polymer ?
#
loop_
_entity_poly.entity_id
_entity_poly.type
_entity_poly.pdbx_seq_one_letter_code
_entity_poly.pdbx_strand_id
1 'polypeptide(L)'
;LVMAAFVQPTIGRISDRTKSSLGRRVPFIIWGSVFAALGLIGIRLAPNFGVLLAVWIFIQTNVNIAYGPGLALIRDCIPLDRIGMASSVKIMSDAAGAAVMIAVTGALIGETSGSLNWEWISLGILAFLMLVAISITSVQVSVRELRSTSDFESIAIKSSLYSVITPQLGLFLISRLVMITAIASFQTYGLFFLKDSVGLDNPAEALGRMILVIAGALAIAVYVSGWVSDKVGRKPVVMVGAIGAALSSLWMLTANDSTEVLVIASVIGGSVGVLLSANWALANELADEGQAGLHIGIINVATIAGAASAKLLGPGIDALNQIPGQPDDFGYHILIAGSAGFFMLGAILLMPLKTTGRSFVSKNRTPLP
;
A
#
# COMPACT_ATOMS: atom_id res chain seq x y z
N LEU A 1 -7.03 3.97 9.86
CA LEU A 1 -6.44 2.64 9.98
C LEU A 1 -7.45 1.62 10.55
N VAL A 2 -8.07 1.87 11.72
CA VAL A 2 -9.00 0.93 12.39
C VAL A 2 -10.16 0.53 11.46
N MET A 3 -10.84 1.49 10.81
CA MET A 3 -11.92 1.21 9.85
C MET A 3 -11.47 0.27 8.74
N ALA A 4 -10.30 0.49 8.16
CA ALA A 4 -9.77 -0.35 7.08
C ALA A 4 -9.54 -1.80 7.54
N ALA A 5 -9.04 -2.00 8.76
CA ALA A 5 -8.76 -3.33 9.30
C ALA A 5 -10.02 -4.20 9.46
N PHE A 6 -11.17 -3.60 9.75
CA PHE A 6 -12.44 -4.32 9.90
C PHE A 6 -13.26 -4.36 8.62
N VAL A 7 -13.36 -3.23 7.92
CA VAL A 7 -14.24 -3.09 6.74
C VAL A 7 -13.74 -3.92 5.58
N GLN A 8 -12.43 -3.89 5.27
CA GLN A 8 -11.91 -4.53 4.07
C GLN A 8 -12.07 -6.07 4.07
N PRO A 9 -11.69 -6.83 5.12
CA PRO A 9 -11.93 -8.27 5.13
C PRO A 9 -13.42 -8.63 5.12
N THR A 10 -14.24 -7.85 5.85
CA THR A 10 -15.69 -8.08 5.93
C THR A 10 -16.35 -7.88 4.57
N ILE A 11 -16.11 -6.73 3.94
CA ILE A 11 -16.66 -6.42 2.61
C ILE A 11 -16.03 -7.30 1.54
N GLY A 12 -14.75 -7.63 1.65
CA GLY A 12 -14.07 -8.61 0.80
C GLY A 12 -14.86 -9.94 0.78
N ARG A 13 -15.17 -10.48 1.97
CA ARG A 13 -15.94 -11.71 2.10
C ARG A 13 -17.37 -11.59 1.55
N ILE A 14 -18.04 -10.45 1.79
CA ILE A 14 -19.40 -10.22 1.28
C ILE A 14 -19.36 -10.16 -0.24
N SER A 15 -18.41 -9.42 -0.82
CA SER A 15 -18.27 -9.28 -2.27
C SER A 15 -17.90 -10.59 -2.95
N ASP A 16 -17.14 -11.48 -2.30
CA ASP A 16 -16.83 -12.82 -2.81
C ASP A 16 -18.10 -13.67 -3.04
N ARG A 17 -19.17 -13.42 -2.27
CA ARG A 17 -20.43 -14.17 -2.30
C ARG A 17 -21.55 -13.47 -3.08
N THR A 18 -21.33 -12.24 -3.49
CA THR A 18 -22.35 -11.43 -4.14
C THR A 18 -22.55 -11.89 -5.58
N LYS A 19 -23.82 -12.03 -5.98
CA LYS A 19 -24.24 -12.25 -7.35
C LYS A 19 -24.97 -11.02 -7.85
N SER A 20 -24.43 -10.35 -8.85
CA SER A 20 -25.02 -9.12 -9.41
C SER A 20 -24.87 -9.10 -10.93
N SER A 21 -25.80 -8.44 -11.62
CA SER A 21 -25.72 -8.19 -13.06
C SER A 21 -24.53 -7.31 -13.49
N LEU A 22 -23.92 -6.59 -12.53
CA LEU A 22 -22.71 -5.78 -12.75
C LEU A 22 -21.41 -6.52 -12.40
N GLY A 23 -21.51 -7.79 -11.97
CA GLY A 23 -20.38 -8.53 -11.40
C GLY A 23 -20.40 -8.50 -9.87
N ARG A 24 -19.48 -9.24 -9.23
CA ARG A 24 -19.47 -9.40 -7.76
C ARG A 24 -18.81 -8.23 -7.03
N ARG A 25 -17.83 -7.55 -7.64
CA ARG A 25 -17.02 -6.46 -7.04
C ARG A 25 -17.60 -5.08 -7.32
N VAL A 26 -18.08 -4.86 -8.52
CA VAL A 26 -18.47 -3.55 -9.05
C VAL A 26 -19.52 -2.83 -8.18
N PRO A 27 -20.58 -3.48 -7.65
CA PRO A 27 -21.55 -2.79 -6.79
C PRO A 27 -20.93 -2.11 -5.56
N PHE A 28 -19.97 -2.79 -4.90
CA PHE A 28 -19.29 -2.24 -3.72
C PHE A 28 -18.37 -1.08 -4.07
N ILE A 29 -17.69 -1.16 -5.22
CA ILE A 29 -16.84 -0.09 -5.73
C ILE A 29 -17.68 1.14 -6.03
N ILE A 30 -18.82 1.00 -6.72
CA ILE A 30 -19.71 2.12 -7.06
C ILE A 30 -20.26 2.75 -5.79
N TRP A 31 -20.98 1.99 -4.96
CA TRP A 31 -21.66 2.56 -3.80
C TRP A 31 -20.70 3.11 -2.76
N GLY A 32 -19.63 2.41 -2.44
CA GLY A 32 -18.63 2.90 -1.52
C GLY A 32 -18.02 4.22 -1.96
N SER A 33 -17.73 4.35 -3.24
CA SER A 33 -17.14 5.56 -3.77
C SER A 33 -18.12 6.73 -3.90
N VAL A 34 -19.37 6.47 -4.30
CA VAL A 34 -20.43 7.50 -4.37
C VAL A 34 -20.70 8.06 -2.97
N PHE A 35 -20.86 7.20 -1.96
CA PHE A 35 -21.07 7.66 -0.59
C PHE A 35 -19.85 8.36 0.01
N ALA A 36 -18.62 7.92 -0.34
CA ALA A 36 -17.43 8.63 0.07
C ALA A 36 -17.36 10.04 -0.56
N ALA A 37 -17.68 10.18 -1.85
CA ALA A 37 -17.74 11.47 -2.52
C ALA A 37 -18.82 12.41 -1.90
N LEU A 38 -19.99 11.88 -1.56
CA LEU A 38 -21.01 12.64 -0.83
C LEU A 38 -20.52 13.06 0.55
N GLY A 39 -19.75 12.20 1.23
CA GLY A 39 -19.15 12.53 2.53
C GLY A 39 -18.18 13.72 2.47
N LEU A 40 -17.50 13.97 1.34
CA LEU A 40 -16.62 15.13 1.19
C LEU A 40 -17.35 16.46 1.38
N ILE A 41 -18.61 16.54 0.94
CA ILE A 41 -19.46 17.70 1.18
C ILE A 41 -19.66 17.92 2.68
N GLY A 42 -19.85 16.83 3.43
CA GLY A 42 -20.04 16.86 4.88
C GLY A 42 -18.85 17.43 5.66
N ILE A 43 -17.61 17.29 5.15
CA ILE A 43 -16.41 17.87 5.79
C ILE A 43 -16.57 19.38 5.94
N ARG A 44 -16.98 20.07 4.87
CA ARG A 44 -17.10 21.54 4.85
C ARG A 44 -18.32 22.03 5.64
N LEU A 45 -19.37 21.21 5.73
CA LEU A 45 -20.60 21.53 6.43
C LEU A 45 -20.54 21.18 7.93
N ALA A 46 -19.46 20.57 8.41
CA ALA A 46 -19.34 20.14 9.80
C ALA A 46 -19.26 21.36 10.75
N PRO A 47 -20.25 21.56 11.65
CA PRO A 47 -20.29 22.74 12.53
C PRO A 47 -19.34 22.62 13.74
N ASN A 48 -18.88 21.41 14.06
CA ASN A 48 -18.00 21.14 15.20
C ASN A 48 -17.17 19.87 14.98
N PHE A 49 -16.17 19.68 15.85
CA PHE A 49 -15.25 18.54 15.77
C PHE A 49 -15.96 17.18 15.83
N GLY A 50 -17.01 17.03 16.63
CA GLY A 50 -17.75 15.77 16.76
C GLY A 50 -18.42 15.36 15.43
N VAL A 51 -19.08 16.31 14.75
CA VAL A 51 -19.68 16.09 13.42
C VAL A 51 -18.59 15.84 12.38
N LEU A 52 -17.48 16.61 12.41
CA LEU A 52 -16.35 16.39 11.51
C LEU A 52 -15.78 14.97 11.66
N LEU A 53 -15.61 14.49 12.89
CA LEU A 53 -15.14 13.14 13.18
C LEU A 53 -16.12 12.08 12.65
N ALA A 54 -17.41 12.28 12.84
CA ALA A 54 -18.44 11.36 12.32
C ALA A 54 -18.43 11.30 10.79
N VAL A 55 -18.33 12.45 10.12
CA VAL A 55 -18.21 12.54 8.67
C VAL A 55 -16.92 11.86 8.19
N TRP A 56 -15.80 12.07 8.89
CA TRP A 56 -14.54 11.42 8.55
C TRP A 56 -14.62 9.89 8.68
N ILE A 57 -15.22 9.38 9.75
CA ILE A 57 -15.47 7.94 9.92
C ILE A 57 -16.36 7.40 8.79
N PHE A 58 -17.41 8.14 8.41
CA PHE A 58 -18.29 7.79 7.30
C PHE A 58 -17.53 7.69 5.98
N ILE A 59 -16.70 8.70 5.64
CA ILE A 59 -15.87 8.68 4.44
C ILE A 59 -14.91 7.50 4.47
N GLN A 60 -14.17 7.32 5.57
CA GLN A 60 -13.20 6.23 5.72
C GLN A 60 -13.86 4.86 5.57
N THR A 61 -15.07 4.68 6.11
CA THR A 61 -15.81 3.43 5.96
C THR A 61 -16.14 3.17 4.49
N ASN A 62 -16.69 4.17 3.80
CA ASN A 62 -17.12 4.01 2.40
C ASN A 62 -15.95 3.87 1.43
N VAL A 63 -14.85 4.60 1.64
CA VAL A 63 -13.60 4.39 0.87
C VAL A 63 -13.13 2.93 1.02
N ASN A 64 -13.15 2.37 2.23
CA ASN A 64 -12.70 1.00 2.43
C ASN A 64 -13.70 -0.05 1.91
N ILE A 65 -15.00 0.27 1.81
CA ILE A 65 -16.00 -0.55 1.12
C ILE A 65 -15.67 -0.66 -0.37
N ALA A 66 -15.21 0.42 -1.01
CA ALA A 66 -14.80 0.40 -2.41
C ALA A 66 -13.41 -0.23 -2.60
N TYR A 67 -12.45 0.12 -1.74
CA TYR A 67 -11.05 -0.23 -1.90
C TYR A 67 -10.77 -1.72 -1.72
N GLY A 68 -11.41 -2.38 -0.73
CA GLY A 68 -11.23 -3.80 -0.48
C GLY A 68 -11.53 -4.68 -1.71
N PRO A 69 -12.76 -4.64 -2.27
CA PRO A 69 -13.10 -5.33 -3.50
C PRO A 69 -12.25 -4.90 -4.70
N GLY A 70 -11.89 -3.61 -4.79
CA GLY A 70 -11.02 -3.07 -5.85
C GLY A 70 -9.64 -3.72 -5.87
N LEU A 71 -9.04 -3.97 -4.71
CA LEU A 71 -7.76 -4.66 -4.60
C LEU A 71 -7.82 -6.12 -5.10
N ALA A 72 -8.95 -6.81 -4.90
CA ALA A 72 -9.12 -8.18 -5.31
C ALA A 72 -9.27 -8.35 -6.84
N LEU A 73 -9.57 -7.27 -7.58
CA LEU A 73 -9.70 -7.32 -9.04
C LEU A 73 -8.43 -7.78 -9.74
N ILE A 74 -7.25 -7.49 -9.19
CA ILE A 74 -5.98 -7.95 -9.78
C ILE A 74 -5.97 -9.48 -9.81
N ARG A 75 -6.32 -10.12 -8.71
CA ARG A 75 -6.36 -11.59 -8.62
C ARG A 75 -7.48 -12.19 -9.48
N ASP A 76 -8.63 -11.51 -9.55
CA ASP A 76 -9.80 -12.01 -10.26
C ASP A 76 -9.70 -11.84 -11.78
N CYS A 77 -9.02 -10.78 -12.26
CA CYS A 77 -9.05 -10.38 -13.69
C CYS A 77 -7.72 -10.57 -14.42
N ILE A 78 -6.61 -10.80 -13.70
CA ILE A 78 -5.27 -10.86 -14.30
C ILE A 78 -4.70 -12.27 -14.18
N PRO A 79 -4.22 -12.86 -15.30
CA PRO A 79 -3.53 -14.14 -15.28
C PRO A 79 -2.29 -14.14 -14.39
N LEU A 80 -1.98 -15.29 -13.78
CA LEU A 80 -0.86 -15.45 -12.84
C LEU A 80 0.50 -15.05 -13.43
N ASP A 81 0.71 -15.24 -14.72
CA ASP A 81 1.94 -14.92 -15.44
C ASP A 81 2.18 -13.41 -15.61
N ARG A 82 1.18 -12.56 -15.32
CA ARG A 82 1.23 -11.09 -15.46
C ARG A 82 0.89 -10.35 -14.17
N ILE A 83 0.71 -11.04 -13.05
CA ILE A 83 0.36 -10.41 -11.77
C ILE A 83 1.47 -9.47 -11.28
N GLY A 84 2.75 -9.77 -11.55
CA GLY A 84 3.85 -8.90 -11.21
C GLY A 84 3.73 -7.53 -11.87
N MET A 85 3.54 -7.51 -13.19
CA MET A 85 3.35 -6.27 -13.92
C MET A 85 2.08 -5.52 -13.48
N ALA A 86 0.97 -6.23 -13.27
CA ALA A 86 -0.28 -5.62 -12.80
C ALA A 86 -0.11 -4.97 -11.40
N SER A 87 0.60 -5.64 -10.49
CA SER A 87 0.92 -5.11 -9.16
C SER A 87 1.82 -3.88 -9.24
N SER A 88 2.76 -3.85 -10.18
CA SER A 88 3.60 -2.69 -10.44
C SER A 88 2.79 -1.50 -10.94
N VAL A 89 1.95 -1.71 -11.93
CA VAL A 89 1.06 -0.64 -12.46
C VAL A 89 0.17 -0.10 -11.36
N LYS A 90 -0.37 -0.97 -10.49
CA LYS A 90 -1.18 -0.54 -9.33
C LYS A 90 -0.39 0.39 -8.41
N ILE A 91 0.84 0.02 -8.03
CA ILE A 91 1.66 0.85 -7.12
C ILE A 91 2.06 2.17 -7.76
N MET A 92 2.42 2.14 -9.05
CA MET A 92 2.71 3.37 -9.79
C MET A 92 1.49 4.29 -9.87
N SER A 93 0.31 3.74 -10.10
CA SER A 93 -0.94 4.50 -10.15
C SER A 93 -1.31 5.09 -8.79
N ASP A 94 -1.12 4.35 -7.69
CA ASP A 94 -1.33 4.84 -6.33
C ASP A 94 -0.38 6.02 -6.02
N ALA A 95 0.90 5.88 -6.35
CA ALA A 95 1.90 6.92 -6.14
C ALA A 95 1.64 8.17 -7.01
N ALA A 96 1.33 7.97 -8.28
CA ALA A 96 1.01 9.06 -9.22
C ALA A 96 -0.27 9.79 -8.79
N GLY A 97 -1.32 9.06 -8.42
CA GLY A 97 -2.57 9.65 -7.91
C GLY A 97 -2.35 10.48 -6.65
N ALA A 98 -1.57 9.97 -5.70
CA ALA A 98 -1.22 10.71 -4.49
C ALA A 98 -0.42 11.98 -4.82
N ALA A 99 0.58 11.90 -5.71
CA ALA A 99 1.40 13.04 -6.11
C ALA A 99 0.56 14.13 -6.81
N VAL A 100 -0.32 13.75 -7.74
CA VAL A 100 -1.23 14.68 -8.42
C VAL A 100 -2.15 15.36 -7.41
N MET A 101 -2.74 14.62 -6.48
CA MET A 101 -3.65 15.19 -5.48
C MET A 101 -2.93 16.13 -4.51
N ILE A 102 -1.72 15.81 -4.09
CA ILE A 102 -0.90 16.69 -3.24
C ILE A 102 -0.56 17.98 -4.01
N ALA A 103 -0.15 17.89 -5.28
CA ALA A 103 0.18 19.03 -6.10
C ALA A 103 -1.04 19.95 -6.35
N VAL A 104 -2.19 19.36 -6.71
CA VAL A 104 -3.43 20.11 -6.94
C VAL A 104 -3.90 20.79 -5.66
N THR A 105 -3.94 20.06 -4.54
CA THR A 105 -4.37 20.62 -3.25
C THR A 105 -3.42 21.72 -2.78
N GLY A 106 -2.09 21.49 -2.90
CA GLY A 106 -1.08 22.48 -2.53
C GLY A 106 -1.17 23.76 -3.33
N ALA A 107 -1.36 23.67 -4.66
CA ALA A 107 -1.54 24.83 -5.53
C ALA A 107 -2.81 25.62 -5.20
N LEU A 108 -3.92 24.93 -4.91
CA LEU A 108 -5.21 25.57 -4.60
C LEU A 108 -5.23 26.23 -3.21
N ILE A 109 -4.56 25.65 -2.21
CA ILE A 109 -4.49 26.21 -0.86
C ILE A 109 -3.51 27.39 -0.78
N GLY A 110 -2.46 27.41 -1.62
CA GLY A 110 -1.45 28.48 -1.64
C GLY A 110 -1.97 29.84 -2.12
N GLU A 111 -3.07 29.88 -2.86
CA GLU A 111 -3.65 31.11 -3.43
C GLU A 111 -4.81 31.70 -2.61
N THR A 112 -4.67 31.81 -1.30
CA THR A 112 -5.73 32.23 -0.37
C THR A 112 -6.14 33.72 -0.43
N SER A 113 -5.77 34.47 -1.45
CA SER A 113 -5.98 35.92 -1.52
C SER A 113 -7.23 36.38 -2.27
N GLY A 114 -8.19 35.51 -2.60
CA GLY A 114 -9.35 35.88 -3.40
C GLY A 114 -10.70 35.43 -2.85
N SER A 115 -11.77 36.01 -3.39
CA SER A 115 -13.18 35.75 -3.06
C SER A 115 -13.68 34.35 -3.42
N LEU A 116 -12.85 33.49 -3.96
CA LEU A 116 -13.18 32.12 -4.38
C LEU A 116 -13.03 31.15 -3.21
N ASN A 117 -14.04 30.33 -2.99
CA ASN A 117 -14.02 29.27 -1.99
C ASN A 117 -13.20 28.06 -2.50
N TRP A 118 -11.86 28.18 -2.50
CA TRP A 118 -10.91 27.18 -2.98
C TRP A 118 -11.10 25.80 -2.33
N GLU A 119 -11.60 25.77 -1.10
CA GLU A 119 -11.96 24.54 -0.40
C GLU A 119 -13.03 23.73 -1.15
N TRP A 120 -14.12 24.39 -1.60
CA TRP A 120 -15.17 23.75 -2.39
C TRP A 120 -14.67 23.26 -3.75
N ILE A 121 -13.80 24.04 -4.38
CA ILE A 121 -13.20 23.66 -5.67
C ILE A 121 -12.33 22.42 -5.50
N SER A 122 -11.49 22.37 -4.47
CA SER A 122 -10.62 21.23 -4.19
C SER A 122 -11.44 19.96 -3.91
N LEU A 123 -12.46 20.04 -3.07
CA LEU A 123 -13.36 18.92 -2.77
C LEU A 123 -14.16 18.49 -4.00
N GLY A 124 -14.59 19.44 -4.82
CA GLY A 124 -15.30 19.19 -6.07
C GLY A 124 -14.44 18.47 -7.10
N ILE A 125 -13.19 18.89 -7.28
CA ILE A 125 -12.21 18.21 -8.15
C ILE A 125 -11.97 16.80 -7.68
N LEU A 126 -11.73 16.60 -6.38
CA LEU A 126 -11.52 15.26 -5.80
C LEU A 126 -12.73 14.34 -6.04
N ALA A 127 -13.93 14.82 -5.75
CA ALA A 127 -15.16 14.06 -5.96
C ALA A 127 -15.36 13.74 -7.46
N PHE A 128 -15.13 14.70 -8.35
CA PHE A 128 -15.24 14.50 -9.79
C PHE A 128 -14.27 13.44 -10.31
N LEU A 129 -12.97 13.55 -9.97
CA LEU A 129 -11.94 12.58 -10.36
C LEU A 129 -12.28 11.17 -9.84
N MET A 130 -12.76 11.10 -8.60
CA MET A 130 -13.21 9.84 -8.00
C MET A 130 -14.37 9.23 -8.78
N LEU A 131 -15.40 9.99 -9.14
CA LEU A 131 -16.56 9.53 -9.91
C LEU A 131 -16.17 9.11 -11.34
N VAL A 132 -15.28 9.86 -12.00
CA VAL A 132 -14.75 9.50 -13.33
C VAL A 132 -13.98 8.17 -13.26
N ALA A 133 -13.07 8.02 -12.30
CA ALA A 133 -12.29 6.80 -12.13
C ALA A 133 -13.19 5.58 -11.90
N ILE A 134 -14.24 5.73 -11.08
CA ILE A 134 -15.22 4.66 -10.82
C ILE A 134 -16.01 4.32 -12.07
N SER A 135 -16.47 5.31 -12.80
CA SER A 135 -17.26 5.08 -14.03
C SER A 135 -16.44 4.28 -15.04
N ILE A 136 -15.17 4.66 -15.26
CA ILE A 136 -14.25 3.93 -16.15
C ILE A 136 -14.03 2.50 -15.64
N THR A 137 -13.72 2.34 -14.35
CA THR A 137 -13.45 1.03 -13.76
C THR A 137 -14.68 0.13 -13.84
N SER A 138 -15.87 0.65 -13.51
CA SER A 138 -17.11 -0.11 -13.50
C SER A 138 -17.47 -0.64 -14.89
N VAL A 139 -17.34 0.18 -15.93
CA VAL A 139 -17.62 -0.24 -17.30
C VAL A 139 -16.63 -1.32 -17.77
N GLN A 140 -15.34 -1.14 -17.51
CA GLN A 140 -14.32 -2.08 -17.97
C GLN A 140 -14.34 -3.40 -17.22
N VAL A 141 -14.58 -3.35 -15.90
CA VAL A 141 -14.54 -4.53 -15.02
C VAL A 141 -15.81 -5.35 -15.15
N SER A 142 -17.00 -4.73 -15.22
CA SER A 142 -18.25 -5.47 -15.32
C SER A 142 -18.27 -6.41 -16.52
N VAL A 143 -17.77 -5.97 -17.69
CA VAL A 143 -17.69 -6.80 -18.90
C VAL A 143 -16.76 -8.00 -18.72
N ARG A 144 -15.64 -7.83 -17.99
CA ARG A 144 -14.67 -8.91 -17.75
C ARG A 144 -15.14 -9.87 -16.67
N GLU A 145 -15.69 -9.35 -15.59
CA GLU A 145 -16.16 -10.14 -14.45
C GLU A 145 -17.36 -11.02 -14.84
N LEU A 146 -18.28 -10.52 -15.67
CA LEU A 146 -19.41 -11.29 -16.18
C LEU A 146 -18.98 -12.45 -17.10
N ARG A 147 -17.89 -12.28 -17.87
CA ARG A 147 -17.33 -13.36 -18.70
C ARG A 147 -16.64 -14.44 -17.86
N SER A 148 -16.04 -14.08 -16.75
CA SER A 148 -15.37 -15.01 -15.83
C SER A 148 -16.33 -15.78 -14.93
N THR A 149 -17.48 -15.22 -14.57
CA THR A 149 -18.46 -15.86 -13.67
C THR A 149 -19.30 -16.95 -14.33
N SER A 150 -19.28 -17.10 -15.66
CA SER A 150 -19.96 -18.21 -16.35
C SER A 150 -19.38 -19.58 -16.01
N ASP A 151 -18.12 -19.65 -15.55
CA ASP A 151 -17.42 -20.90 -15.23
C ASP A 151 -17.37 -21.22 -13.73
N PHE A 152 -17.77 -20.28 -12.86
CA PHE A 152 -17.82 -20.50 -11.41
C PHE A 152 -19.20 -20.97 -10.95
N GLU A 153 -19.53 -22.24 -11.19
CA GLU A 153 -20.56 -22.90 -10.40
C GLU A 153 -20.18 -22.87 -8.93
N SER A 154 -21.13 -22.41 -8.14
CA SER A 154 -21.05 -22.14 -6.73
C SER A 154 -20.31 -23.24 -5.93
N ILE A 155 -19.02 -23.11 -5.73
CA ILE A 155 -18.36 -23.75 -4.60
C ILE A 155 -18.89 -23.00 -3.37
N ALA A 156 -19.88 -23.62 -2.72
CA ALA A 156 -20.44 -23.13 -1.47
C ALA A 156 -19.37 -23.26 -0.37
N ILE A 157 -18.51 -22.24 -0.28
CA ILE A 157 -17.40 -22.26 0.66
C ILE A 157 -17.94 -21.87 2.04
N LYS A 158 -18.33 -22.90 2.82
CA LYS A 158 -18.47 -22.82 4.28
C LYS A 158 -17.09 -22.79 4.94
N SER A 159 -16.23 -21.84 4.58
CA SER A 159 -14.95 -21.71 5.28
C SER A 159 -15.10 -20.82 6.51
N SER A 160 -14.72 -21.36 7.66
CA SER A 160 -14.46 -20.58 8.87
C SER A 160 -13.29 -19.62 8.60
N LEU A 161 -13.25 -18.45 9.23
CA LEU A 161 -12.09 -17.54 9.18
C LEU A 161 -10.77 -18.26 9.54
N TYR A 162 -10.82 -19.24 10.44
CA TYR A 162 -9.66 -20.04 10.85
C TYR A 162 -9.12 -20.96 9.75
N SER A 163 -9.95 -21.41 8.82
CA SER A 163 -9.49 -22.28 7.70
C SER A 163 -8.84 -21.46 6.56
N VAL A 164 -8.99 -20.14 6.58
CA VAL A 164 -8.44 -19.24 5.57
C VAL A 164 -6.98 -18.90 5.85
N ILE A 165 -6.58 -18.82 7.13
CA ILE A 165 -5.20 -18.49 7.52
C ILE A 165 -4.37 -19.77 7.54
N THR A 166 -3.81 -20.12 6.38
CA THR A 166 -2.82 -21.19 6.28
C THR A 166 -1.50 -20.78 6.93
N PRO A 167 -0.64 -21.71 7.40
CA PRO A 167 0.67 -21.37 7.95
C PRO A 167 1.54 -20.54 6.97
N GLN A 168 1.40 -20.77 5.67
CA GLN A 168 2.12 -20.01 4.64
C GLN A 168 1.61 -18.58 4.55
N LEU A 169 0.29 -18.38 4.56
CA LEU A 169 -0.30 -17.05 4.62
C LEU A 169 0.10 -16.34 5.93
N GLY A 170 0.08 -17.02 7.07
CA GLY A 170 0.51 -16.49 8.36
C GLY A 170 1.96 -15.97 8.33
N LEU A 171 2.90 -16.75 7.80
CA LEU A 171 4.29 -16.32 7.62
C LEU A 171 4.40 -15.08 6.73
N PHE A 172 3.65 -15.06 5.62
CA PHE A 172 3.61 -13.90 4.73
C PHE A 172 3.06 -12.66 5.42
N LEU A 173 1.99 -12.80 6.22
CA LEU A 173 1.38 -11.69 6.96
C LEU A 173 2.36 -11.07 7.95
N ILE A 174 3.09 -11.89 8.72
CA ILE A 174 4.09 -11.43 9.69
C ILE A 174 5.26 -10.78 8.96
N SER A 175 5.77 -11.40 7.89
CA SER A 175 6.83 -10.83 7.05
C SER A 175 6.41 -9.46 6.50
N ARG A 176 5.20 -9.35 5.96
CA ARG A 176 4.67 -8.10 5.44
C ARG A 176 4.53 -7.04 6.53
N LEU A 177 4.00 -7.41 7.71
CA LEU A 177 3.84 -6.51 8.84
C LEU A 177 5.18 -5.86 9.21
N VAL A 178 6.23 -6.65 9.44
CA VAL A 178 7.54 -6.11 9.86
C VAL A 178 8.20 -5.27 8.76
N MET A 179 8.10 -5.66 7.49
CA MET A 179 8.62 -4.87 6.37
C MET A 179 7.89 -3.53 6.22
N ILE A 180 6.56 -3.52 6.36
CA ILE A 180 5.78 -2.27 6.32
C ILE A 180 6.06 -1.40 7.55
N THR A 181 6.31 -1.99 8.72
CA THR A 181 6.74 -1.22 9.90
C THR A 181 8.04 -0.47 9.60
N ALA A 182 9.03 -1.12 8.98
CA ALA A 182 10.27 -0.47 8.57
C ALA A 182 10.03 0.71 7.60
N ILE A 183 9.25 0.49 6.55
CA ILE A 183 8.92 1.55 5.56
C ILE A 183 8.21 2.73 6.25
N ALA A 184 7.21 2.45 7.07
CA ALA A 184 6.42 3.46 7.76
C ALA A 184 7.24 4.22 8.82
N SER A 185 8.26 3.62 9.40
CA SER A 185 9.19 4.27 10.31
C SER A 185 9.97 5.38 9.62
N PHE A 186 10.50 5.14 8.42
CA PHE A 186 11.15 6.19 7.62
C PHE A 186 10.18 7.32 7.27
N GLN A 187 8.94 6.99 6.91
CA GLN A 187 7.92 8.01 6.57
C GLN A 187 7.51 8.85 7.79
N THR A 188 7.47 8.26 8.97
CA THR A 188 7.00 8.93 10.19
C THR A 188 8.09 9.79 10.82
N TYR A 189 9.33 9.30 10.85
CA TYR A 189 10.42 9.91 11.61
C TYR A 189 11.52 10.53 10.75
N GLY A 190 11.42 10.44 9.42
CA GLY A 190 12.45 10.95 8.51
C GLY A 190 12.74 12.44 8.67
N LEU A 191 11.73 13.27 8.93
CA LEU A 191 11.93 14.71 9.20
C LEU A 191 12.77 14.96 10.45
N PHE A 192 12.48 14.26 11.53
CA PHE A 192 13.18 14.37 12.79
C PHE A 192 14.63 13.89 12.65
N PHE A 193 14.84 12.77 11.95
CA PHE A 193 16.19 12.27 11.65
C PHE A 193 17.03 13.32 10.88
N LEU A 194 16.46 13.93 9.83
CA LEU A 194 17.15 14.97 9.05
C LEU A 194 17.49 16.20 9.89
N LYS A 195 16.61 16.56 10.83
CA LYS A 195 16.79 17.70 11.71
C LYS A 195 17.80 17.42 12.82
N ASP A 196 17.60 16.32 13.54
CA ASP A 196 18.24 16.08 14.83
C ASP A 196 19.54 15.25 14.69
N SER A 197 19.65 14.36 13.67
CA SER A 197 20.84 13.54 13.45
C SER A 197 21.76 14.09 12.36
N VAL A 198 21.20 14.47 11.19
CA VAL A 198 22.02 15.01 10.10
C VAL A 198 22.31 16.50 10.32
N GLY A 199 21.49 17.19 11.13
CA GLY A 199 21.71 18.58 11.50
C GLY A 199 21.50 19.57 10.36
N LEU A 200 20.55 19.31 9.44
CA LEU A 200 20.30 20.18 8.31
C LEU A 200 19.56 21.47 8.72
N ASP A 201 20.01 22.63 8.22
CA ASP A 201 19.39 23.92 8.50
C ASP A 201 17.93 24.00 8.02
N ASN A 202 17.61 23.37 6.87
CA ASN A 202 16.28 23.34 6.28
C ASN A 202 15.76 21.90 6.10
N PRO A 203 15.44 21.18 7.18
CA PRO A 203 15.08 19.75 7.11
C PRO A 203 13.78 19.49 6.33
N ALA A 204 12.83 20.42 6.33
CA ALA A 204 11.58 20.29 5.57
C ALA A 204 11.80 20.34 4.05
N GLU A 205 12.67 21.23 3.59
CA GLU A 205 13.04 21.32 2.18
C GLU A 205 13.84 20.09 1.75
N ALA A 206 14.78 19.64 2.57
CA ALA A 206 15.56 18.43 2.35
C ALA A 206 14.65 17.20 2.25
N LEU A 207 13.68 17.08 3.17
CA LEU A 207 12.66 16.02 3.11
C LEU A 207 11.84 16.06 1.83
N GLY A 208 11.42 17.26 1.40
CA GLY A 208 10.69 17.42 0.13
C GLY A 208 11.51 16.93 -1.07
N ARG A 209 12.77 17.29 -1.17
CA ARG A 209 13.71 16.81 -2.20
C ARG A 209 13.92 15.30 -2.11
N MET A 210 14.09 14.78 -0.89
CA MET A 210 14.24 13.35 -0.64
C MET A 210 13.01 12.55 -1.10
N ILE A 211 11.80 13.03 -0.81
CA ILE A 211 10.56 12.39 -1.26
C ILE A 211 10.47 12.33 -2.79
N LEU A 212 10.86 13.40 -3.49
CA LEU A 212 10.87 13.42 -4.96
C LEU A 212 11.86 12.41 -5.53
N VAL A 213 13.07 12.34 -4.98
CA VAL A 213 14.11 11.39 -5.41
C VAL A 213 13.68 9.95 -5.14
N ILE A 214 13.13 9.68 -3.94
CA ILE A 214 12.55 8.38 -3.58
C ILE A 214 11.45 7.99 -4.57
N ALA A 215 10.52 8.91 -4.86
CA ALA A 215 9.40 8.63 -5.77
C ALA A 215 9.88 8.31 -7.20
N GLY A 216 10.86 9.04 -7.70
CA GLY A 216 11.47 8.77 -9.01
C GLY A 216 12.17 7.39 -9.07
N ALA A 217 13.01 7.09 -8.09
CA ALA A 217 13.70 5.82 -7.99
C ALA A 217 12.73 4.64 -7.82
N LEU A 218 11.70 4.83 -6.96
CA LEU A 218 10.64 3.86 -6.73
C LEU A 218 9.88 3.57 -8.03
N ALA A 219 9.48 4.59 -8.80
CA ALA A 219 8.72 4.41 -10.03
C ALA A 219 9.48 3.54 -11.05
N ILE A 220 10.78 3.82 -11.25
CA ILE A 220 11.64 3.03 -12.14
C ILE A 220 11.76 1.59 -11.61
N ALA A 221 12.07 1.43 -10.34
CA ALA A 221 12.30 0.13 -9.72
C ALA A 221 11.03 -0.74 -9.68
N VAL A 222 9.87 -0.17 -9.43
CA VAL A 222 8.56 -0.84 -9.45
C VAL A 222 8.28 -1.44 -10.82
N TYR A 223 8.50 -0.70 -11.90
CA TYR A 223 8.27 -1.19 -13.26
C TYR A 223 9.19 -2.37 -13.61
N VAL A 224 10.49 -2.22 -13.36
CA VAL A 224 11.48 -3.27 -13.58
C VAL A 224 11.17 -4.52 -12.73
N SER A 225 10.85 -4.31 -11.45
CA SER A 225 10.50 -5.37 -10.52
C SER A 225 9.32 -6.21 -10.97
N GLY A 226 8.26 -5.58 -11.51
CA GLY A 226 7.10 -6.29 -12.02
C GLY A 226 7.45 -7.27 -13.12
N TRP A 227 8.21 -6.79 -14.10
CA TRP A 227 8.67 -7.62 -15.21
C TRP A 227 9.62 -8.75 -14.77
N VAL A 228 10.57 -8.45 -13.86
CA VAL A 228 11.51 -9.43 -13.32
C VAL A 228 10.77 -10.48 -12.49
N SER A 229 9.82 -10.06 -11.63
CA SER A 229 9.09 -10.96 -10.74
C SER A 229 8.21 -11.96 -11.49
N ASP A 230 7.67 -11.60 -12.65
CA ASP A 230 6.92 -12.52 -13.50
C ASP A 230 7.84 -13.57 -14.18
N LYS A 231 9.14 -13.29 -14.34
CA LYS A 231 10.11 -14.20 -14.95
C LYS A 231 10.84 -15.10 -13.97
N VAL A 232 11.32 -14.53 -12.86
CA VAL A 232 12.20 -15.21 -11.89
C VAL A 232 11.40 -15.78 -10.72
N GLY A 233 10.18 -15.26 -10.50
CA GLY A 233 9.34 -15.57 -9.35
C GLY A 233 9.31 -14.41 -8.36
N ARG A 234 8.21 -14.29 -7.63
CA ARG A 234 7.92 -13.14 -6.77
C ARG A 234 8.72 -13.13 -5.49
N LYS A 235 8.83 -14.30 -4.83
CA LYS A 235 9.54 -14.46 -3.56
C LYS A 235 11.01 -13.98 -3.61
N PRO A 236 11.87 -14.43 -4.56
CA PRO A 236 13.26 -13.96 -4.60
C PRO A 236 13.36 -12.46 -4.85
N VAL A 237 12.46 -11.87 -5.63
CA VAL A 237 12.45 -10.43 -5.89
C VAL A 237 12.09 -9.63 -4.64
N VAL A 238 11.10 -10.10 -3.84
CA VAL A 238 10.80 -9.50 -2.53
C VAL A 238 12.04 -9.54 -1.62
N MET A 239 12.73 -10.69 -1.57
CA MET A 239 13.92 -10.84 -0.73
C MET A 239 15.05 -9.90 -1.16
N VAL A 240 15.31 -9.77 -2.46
CA VAL A 240 16.32 -8.84 -2.99
C VAL A 240 15.96 -7.40 -2.62
N GLY A 241 14.70 -6.99 -2.80
CA GLY A 241 14.22 -5.67 -2.40
C GLY A 241 14.38 -5.41 -0.90
N ALA A 242 14.06 -6.41 -0.07
CA ALA A 242 14.20 -6.29 1.39
C ALA A 242 15.67 -6.19 1.83
N ILE A 243 16.56 -7.01 1.25
CA ILE A 243 18.00 -6.94 1.54
C ILE A 243 18.58 -5.59 1.07
N GLY A 244 18.21 -5.13 -0.11
CA GLY A 244 18.61 -3.80 -0.60
C GLY A 244 18.14 -2.68 0.31
N ALA A 245 16.89 -2.74 0.78
CA ALA A 245 16.34 -1.77 1.73
C ALA A 245 17.06 -1.83 3.09
N ALA A 246 17.43 -3.01 3.58
CA ALA A 246 18.18 -3.16 4.82
C ALA A 246 19.58 -2.55 4.71
N LEU A 247 20.32 -2.89 3.65
CA LEU A 247 21.67 -2.38 3.45
C LEU A 247 21.69 -0.86 3.24
N SER A 248 20.77 -0.32 2.45
CA SER A 248 20.67 1.12 2.24
C SER A 248 20.19 1.86 3.50
N SER A 249 19.37 1.22 4.36
CA SER A 249 19.03 1.78 5.66
C SER A 249 20.26 1.89 6.57
N LEU A 250 21.11 0.86 6.64
CA LEU A 250 22.36 0.94 7.39
C LEU A 250 23.32 1.99 6.81
N TRP A 251 23.36 2.11 5.49
CA TRP A 251 24.15 3.16 4.84
C TRP A 251 23.67 4.56 5.22
N MET A 252 22.38 4.77 5.46
CA MET A 252 21.82 6.06 5.91
C MET A 252 22.44 6.54 7.25
N LEU A 253 22.91 5.63 8.10
CA LEU A 253 23.58 5.98 9.35
C LEU A 253 24.94 6.69 9.17
N THR A 254 25.52 6.66 7.98
CA THR A 254 26.79 7.33 7.67
C THR A 254 26.62 8.65 6.93
N ALA A 255 25.37 9.08 6.69
CA ALA A 255 25.08 10.31 5.96
C ALA A 255 25.40 11.55 6.81
N ASN A 256 26.21 12.45 6.26
CA ASN A 256 26.65 13.67 6.95
C ASN A 256 26.18 14.96 6.26
N ASP A 257 25.70 14.88 5.05
CA ASP A 257 25.22 16.03 4.30
C ASP A 257 23.97 15.73 3.45
N SER A 258 23.35 16.78 2.93
CA SER A 258 22.12 16.69 2.14
C SER A 258 22.30 15.89 0.85
N THR A 259 23.48 15.89 0.23
CA THR A 259 23.75 15.18 -1.03
C THR A 259 23.84 13.67 -0.77
N GLU A 260 24.57 13.27 0.27
CA GLU A 260 24.65 11.87 0.69
C GLU A 260 23.28 11.32 1.03
N VAL A 261 22.48 12.07 1.81
CA VAL A 261 21.09 11.72 2.13
C VAL A 261 20.27 11.46 0.84
N LEU A 262 20.35 12.34 -0.16
CA LEU A 262 19.60 12.20 -1.41
C LEU A 262 20.03 10.96 -2.20
N VAL A 263 21.32 10.69 -2.29
CA VAL A 263 21.85 9.49 -2.95
C VAL A 263 21.35 8.23 -2.26
N ILE A 264 21.50 8.15 -0.94
CA ILE A 264 21.08 6.97 -0.16
C ILE A 264 19.56 6.81 -0.22
N ALA A 265 18.82 7.90 -0.12
CA ALA A 265 17.36 7.89 -0.24
C ALA A 265 16.89 7.36 -1.61
N SER A 266 17.62 7.64 -2.70
CA SER A 266 17.31 7.07 -4.01
C SER A 266 17.46 5.55 -4.03
N VAL A 267 18.49 5.02 -3.36
CA VAL A 267 18.72 3.57 -3.25
C VAL A 267 17.66 2.90 -2.37
N ILE A 268 17.28 3.55 -1.24
CA ILE A 268 16.17 3.11 -0.40
C ILE A 268 14.87 3.08 -1.21
N GLY A 269 14.56 4.16 -1.94
CA GLY A 269 13.38 4.27 -2.77
C GLY A 269 13.29 3.18 -3.84
N GLY A 270 14.40 2.92 -4.53
CA GLY A 270 14.51 1.82 -5.49
C GLY A 270 14.29 0.45 -4.85
N SER A 271 14.96 0.18 -3.74
CA SER A 271 14.86 -1.10 -3.01
C SER A 271 13.45 -1.34 -2.46
N VAL A 272 12.82 -0.31 -1.88
CA VAL A 272 11.43 -0.35 -1.41
C VAL A 272 10.46 -0.52 -2.58
N GLY A 273 10.72 0.10 -3.73
CA GLY A 273 9.95 -0.08 -4.96
C GLY A 273 9.94 -1.53 -5.42
N VAL A 274 11.13 -2.16 -5.49
CA VAL A 274 11.26 -3.59 -5.79
C VAL A 274 10.49 -4.43 -4.79
N LEU A 275 10.67 -4.17 -3.50
CA LEU A 275 9.99 -4.89 -2.42
C LEU A 275 8.47 -4.78 -2.53
N LEU A 276 7.91 -3.57 -2.62
CA LEU A 276 6.46 -3.35 -2.62
C LEU A 276 5.78 -3.99 -3.83
N SER A 277 6.35 -3.83 -5.02
CA SER A 277 5.82 -4.40 -6.25
C SER A 277 5.73 -5.93 -6.17
N ALA A 278 6.85 -6.59 -5.88
CA ALA A 278 6.91 -8.03 -5.79
C ALA A 278 6.11 -8.58 -4.59
N ASN A 279 6.04 -7.85 -3.48
CA ASN A 279 5.25 -8.23 -2.31
C ASN A 279 3.73 -8.20 -2.61
N TRP A 280 3.23 -7.20 -3.36
CA TRP A 280 1.84 -7.18 -3.83
C TRP A 280 1.56 -8.30 -4.84
N ALA A 281 2.51 -8.60 -5.72
CA ALA A 281 2.39 -9.72 -6.64
C ALA A 281 2.32 -11.06 -5.89
N LEU A 282 3.15 -11.23 -4.84
CA LEU A 282 3.14 -12.40 -3.98
C LEU A 282 1.85 -12.50 -3.17
N ALA A 283 1.31 -11.37 -2.68
CA ALA A 283 0.01 -11.31 -2.02
C ALA A 283 -1.12 -11.85 -2.90
N ASN A 284 -1.14 -11.42 -4.17
CA ASN A 284 -2.13 -11.89 -5.14
C ASN A 284 -1.92 -13.35 -5.54
N GLU A 285 -0.68 -13.86 -5.56
CA GLU A 285 -0.40 -15.29 -5.79
C GLU A 285 -0.90 -16.17 -4.66
N LEU A 286 -0.78 -15.71 -3.41
CA LEU A 286 -1.23 -16.46 -2.23
C LEU A 286 -2.74 -16.37 -1.99
N ALA A 287 -3.43 -15.45 -2.66
CA ALA A 287 -4.88 -15.32 -2.54
C ALA A 287 -5.57 -16.43 -3.34
N ASP A 288 -6.50 -17.16 -2.69
CA ASP A 288 -7.28 -18.22 -3.34
C ASP A 288 -8.29 -17.66 -4.34
N GLU A 289 -8.48 -18.38 -5.43
CA GLU A 289 -9.57 -18.11 -6.37
C GLU A 289 -10.93 -18.31 -5.68
N GLY A 290 -11.86 -17.39 -5.92
CA GLY A 290 -13.17 -17.41 -5.27
C GLY A 290 -13.26 -16.74 -3.90
N GLN A 291 -12.14 -16.58 -3.17
CA GLN A 291 -12.06 -15.85 -1.89
C GLN A 291 -11.04 -14.70 -1.91
N ALA A 292 -10.71 -14.19 -3.08
CA ALA A 292 -9.67 -13.18 -3.25
C ALA A 292 -9.96 -11.91 -2.43
N GLY A 293 -11.22 -11.49 -2.30
CA GLY A 293 -11.60 -10.33 -1.51
C GLY A 293 -11.29 -10.49 -0.03
N LEU A 294 -11.63 -11.64 0.55
CA LEU A 294 -11.32 -11.95 1.94
C LEU A 294 -9.81 -12.05 2.18
N HIS A 295 -9.08 -12.79 1.33
CA HIS A 295 -7.63 -12.96 1.46
C HIS A 295 -6.88 -11.63 1.34
N ILE A 296 -7.16 -10.84 0.32
CA ILE A 296 -6.52 -9.53 0.11
C ILE A 296 -6.90 -8.56 1.24
N GLY A 297 -8.15 -8.61 1.73
CA GLY A 297 -8.57 -7.86 2.90
C GLY A 297 -7.74 -8.19 4.14
N ILE A 298 -7.52 -9.48 4.45
CA ILE A 298 -6.68 -9.94 5.57
C ILE A 298 -5.22 -9.51 5.36
N ILE A 299 -4.68 -9.66 4.15
CA ILE A 299 -3.32 -9.23 3.81
C ILE A 299 -3.15 -7.72 4.04
N ASN A 300 -4.16 -6.93 3.73
CA ASN A 300 -4.10 -5.49 3.96
C ASN A 300 -4.17 -5.11 5.45
N VAL A 301 -4.79 -5.95 6.30
CA VAL A 301 -4.71 -5.77 7.76
C VAL A 301 -3.25 -5.80 8.24
N ALA A 302 -2.41 -6.69 7.71
CA ALA A 302 -0.98 -6.71 8.05
C ALA A 302 -0.27 -5.40 7.62
N THR A 303 -0.65 -4.82 6.47
CA THR A 303 -0.14 -3.51 6.04
C THR A 303 -0.54 -2.41 7.01
N ILE A 304 -1.81 -2.38 7.40
CA ILE A 304 -2.35 -1.40 8.34
C ILE A 304 -1.70 -1.53 9.71
N ALA A 305 -1.56 -2.76 10.20
CA ALA A 305 -0.92 -3.05 11.49
C ALA A 305 0.56 -2.62 11.48
N GLY A 306 1.30 -2.90 10.41
CA GLY A 306 2.68 -2.46 10.26
C GLY A 306 2.82 -0.92 10.29
N ALA A 307 1.98 -0.21 9.55
CA ALA A 307 1.95 1.25 9.56
C ALA A 307 1.55 1.84 10.92
N ALA A 308 0.67 1.16 11.66
CA ALA A 308 0.30 1.57 13.01
C ALA A 308 1.44 1.31 14.02
N SER A 309 2.12 0.14 13.91
CA SER A 309 3.24 -0.22 14.76
C SER A 309 4.39 0.79 14.68
N ALA A 310 4.69 1.29 13.47
CA ALA A 310 5.71 2.33 13.31
C ALA A 310 5.41 3.58 14.15
N LYS A 311 4.15 4.01 14.20
CA LYS A 311 3.75 5.20 14.98
C LYS A 311 3.88 5.02 16.49
N LEU A 312 3.87 3.78 16.98
CA LEU A 312 4.03 3.46 18.40
C LEU A 312 5.49 3.48 18.84
N LEU A 313 6.46 3.61 17.93
CA LEU A 313 7.88 3.65 18.25
C LEU A 313 8.33 4.99 18.86
N GLY A 314 7.53 6.07 18.69
CA GLY A 314 7.89 7.42 19.15
C GLY A 314 8.34 7.49 20.61
N PRO A 315 7.53 7.05 21.58
CA PRO A 315 7.93 7.06 22.98
C PRO A 315 9.23 6.31 23.28
N GLY A 316 9.50 5.22 22.51
CA GLY A 316 10.75 4.47 22.62
C GLY A 316 11.95 5.25 22.09
N ILE A 317 11.78 5.98 20.98
CA ILE A 317 12.82 6.87 20.41
C ILE A 317 13.15 7.98 21.41
N ASP A 318 12.12 8.65 21.96
CA ASP A 318 12.30 9.73 22.92
C ASP A 318 13.02 9.24 24.20
N ALA A 319 12.67 8.05 24.69
CA ALA A 319 13.33 7.44 25.83
C ALA A 319 14.82 7.11 25.56
N LEU A 320 15.13 6.66 24.33
CA LEU A 320 16.51 6.37 23.92
C LEU A 320 17.35 7.65 23.77
N ASN A 321 16.75 8.74 23.27
CA ASN A 321 17.41 10.04 23.15
C ASN A 321 17.71 10.69 24.50
N GLN A 322 17.04 10.25 25.57
CA GLN A 322 17.24 10.76 26.93
C GLN A 322 18.23 9.94 27.78
N ILE A 323 18.87 8.91 27.21
CA ILE A 323 19.84 8.07 27.96
C ILE A 323 21.09 8.88 28.26
N PRO A 324 21.46 9.05 29.54
CA PRO A 324 22.67 9.78 29.93
C PRO A 324 23.94 9.18 29.32
N GLY A 325 24.74 10.01 28.67
CA GLY A 325 26.01 9.59 28.06
C GLY A 325 25.88 9.08 26.62
N GLN A 326 24.69 9.08 26.06
CA GLN A 326 24.46 8.84 24.63
C GLN A 326 24.22 10.18 23.90
N PRO A 327 24.46 10.23 22.57
CA PRO A 327 24.07 11.38 21.74
C PRO A 327 22.56 11.63 21.79
N ASP A 328 22.12 12.89 21.61
CA ASP A 328 20.72 13.31 21.64
C ASP A 328 19.88 12.70 20.51
N ASP A 329 20.51 12.14 19.50
CA ASP A 329 19.91 11.50 18.32
C ASP A 329 20.02 9.96 18.34
N PHE A 330 20.50 9.38 19.44
CA PHE A 330 20.74 7.92 19.56
C PHE A 330 19.51 7.08 19.23
N GLY A 331 18.31 7.52 19.60
CA GLY A 331 17.05 6.85 19.32
C GLY A 331 16.77 6.76 17.82
N TYR A 332 17.15 7.76 17.01
CA TYR A 332 16.97 7.72 15.55
C TYR A 332 17.96 6.76 14.90
N HIS A 333 19.18 6.64 15.41
CA HIS A 333 20.13 5.62 14.93
C HIS A 333 19.62 4.21 15.20
N ILE A 334 19.08 3.97 16.40
CA ILE A 334 18.44 2.68 16.75
C ILE A 334 17.23 2.40 15.89
N LEU A 335 16.40 3.41 15.58
CA LEU A 335 15.24 3.28 14.68
C LEU A 335 15.66 2.82 13.28
N ILE A 336 16.70 3.44 12.70
CA ILE A 336 17.19 3.12 11.37
C ILE A 336 17.81 1.70 11.36
N ALA A 337 18.65 1.38 12.32
CA ALA A 337 19.23 0.04 12.48
C ALA A 337 18.14 -1.02 12.71
N GLY A 338 17.13 -0.71 13.54
CA GLY A 338 15.97 -1.55 13.77
C GLY A 338 15.12 -1.77 12.51
N SER A 339 14.97 -0.72 11.69
CA SER A 339 14.28 -0.82 10.40
C SER A 339 15.03 -1.75 9.43
N ALA A 340 16.37 -1.68 9.38
CA ALA A 340 17.18 -2.64 8.63
C ALA A 340 16.97 -4.08 9.16
N GLY A 341 16.92 -4.25 10.48
CA GLY A 341 16.58 -5.52 11.13
C GLY A 341 15.19 -6.04 10.73
N PHE A 342 14.19 -5.17 10.66
CA PHE A 342 12.85 -5.54 10.23
C PHE A 342 12.80 -5.95 8.75
N PHE A 343 13.53 -5.28 7.86
CA PHE A 343 13.64 -5.72 6.47
C PHE A 343 14.28 -7.11 6.37
N MET A 344 15.38 -7.35 7.10
CA MET A 344 16.05 -8.65 7.12
C MET A 344 15.18 -9.73 7.73
N LEU A 345 14.51 -9.47 8.85
CA LEU A 345 13.57 -10.41 9.48
C LEU A 345 12.44 -10.77 8.51
N GLY A 346 11.87 -9.78 7.82
CA GLY A 346 10.84 -10.02 6.82
C GLY A 346 11.33 -10.92 5.68
N ALA A 347 12.57 -10.74 5.20
CA ALA A 347 13.17 -11.59 4.19
C ALA A 347 13.38 -13.04 4.71
N ILE A 348 13.87 -13.19 5.94
CA ILE A 348 14.10 -14.50 6.57
C ILE A 348 12.76 -15.25 6.73
N LEU A 349 11.70 -14.57 7.18
CA LEU A 349 10.37 -15.16 7.34
C LEU A 349 9.78 -15.67 6.02
N LEU A 350 10.22 -15.14 4.88
CA LEU A 350 9.79 -15.63 3.56
C LEU A 350 10.56 -16.88 3.11
N MET A 351 11.72 -17.20 3.71
CA MET A 351 12.54 -18.35 3.25
C MET A 351 11.78 -19.68 3.22
N PRO A 352 11.00 -20.07 4.24
CA PRO A 352 10.25 -21.33 4.23
C PRO A 352 8.98 -21.30 3.35
N LEU A 353 8.57 -20.12 2.84
CA LEU A 353 7.36 -19.98 2.04
C LEU A 353 7.51 -20.76 0.73
N LYS A 354 6.58 -21.68 0.49
CA LYS A 354 6.49 -22.41 -0.79
C LYS A 354 5.64 -21.60 -1.75
N THR A 355 6.24 -21.13 -2.83
CA THR A 355 5.53 -20.48 -3.94
C THR A 355 5.38 -21.46 -5.08
N THR A 356 4.28 -21.38 -5.81
CA THR A 356 4.06 -22.14 -7.04
C THR A 356 5.00 -21.63 -8.13
N GLY A 357 6.29 -21.91 -7.97
CA GLY A 357 7.29 -21.59 -8.99
C GLY A 357 6.98 -22.32 -10.31
N ARG A 358 7.41 -21.74 -11.41
CA ARG A 358 7.47 -22.18 -12.84
C ARG A 358 6.86 -23.54 -13.25
N SER A 359 6.61 -24.49 -12.32
CA SER A 359 6.12 -25.83 -12.63
C SER A 359 4.69 -25.89 -13.18
N PHE A 360 3.86 -24.88 -12.90
CA PHE A 360 2.47 -24.85 -13.37
C PHE A 360 2.31 -24.33 -14.82
N VAL A 361 3.21 -23.44 -15.27
CA VAL A 361 3.14 -22.86 -16.62
C VAL A 361 3.60 -23.86 -17.71
N SER A 362 4.43 -24.83 -17.34
CA SER A 362 4.94 -25.84 -18.28
C SER A 362 3.98 -27.01 -18.54
N LYS A 363 3.05 -27.33 -17.61
CA LYS A 363 2.22 -28.54 -17.72
C LYS A 363 0.88 -28.35 -18.45
N ASN A 364 0.40 -27.12 -18.61
CA ASN A 364 -0.91 -26.87 -19.23
C ASN A 364 -0.86 -26.17 -20.60
N ARG A 365 0.27 -26.17 -21.29
CA ARG A 365 0.30 -25.87 -22.72
C ARG A 365 0.03 -27.14 -23.53
N THR A 366 -1.20 -27.61 -23.56
CA THR A 366 -1.71 -28.31 -24.73
C THR A 366 -1.89 -27.27 -25.83
N PRO A 367 -1.28 -27.39 -26.99
CA PRO A 367 -1.57 -26.54 -28.12
C PRO A 367 -3.06 -26.73 -28.45
N LEU A 368 -3.79 -25.64 -28.46
CA LEU A 368 -5.13 -25.61 -29.01
C LEU A 368 -5.03 -25.95 -30.52
N PRO A 369 -5.95 -26.75 -31.05
CA PRO A 369 -5.97 -27.14 -32.45
C PRO A 369 -6.21 -25.98 -33.40
#